data_7bccfcefd8e93cec75b33675ab0ba616
#
_entry.id   7bccfcefd8e93cec75b33675ab0ba616
#
_cell.length_a   1.000
_cell.length_b   1.000
_cell.length_c   1.000
_cell.angle_alpha   90.00
_cell.angle_beta   90.00
_cell.angle_gamma   90.00
#
_symmetry.space_group_name_H-M   'P 1'
#
loop_
_entity.id
_entity.type
_entity.pdbx_description
1 polymer ?
#
loop_
_entity_poly.entity_id
_entity_poly.type
_entity_poly.pdbx_seq_one_letter_code
_entity_poly.pdbx_strand_id
1 'polypeptide(L)'
;MNRNFSNAIENWYKEYKRELPWRDSADPYVIWISEIILQQTRVVQGYDYFVRFMKRFPDVATLAEADEDEVMKYWQGLGYYSRARNLHAAAKSMNGVFPKTYPEVRALKGVGEYTAAAICSFAYNMPYACLLYTSDAADD
;
A
#
# COMPACT_ATOMS: atom_id res chain seq x y z
N MET A 1 -18.76 1.48 -17.02
CA MET A 1 -17.98 2.51 -16.37
C MET A 1 -17.04 1.96 -15.31
N ASN A 2 -17.56 1.17 -14.37
CA ASN A 2 -16.68 0.56 -13.36
C ASN A 2 -15.65 -0.37 -13.98
N ARG A 3 -16.02 -1.03 -15.09
CA ARG A 3 -15.12 -1.93 -15.81
C ARG A 3 -13.91 -1.17 -16.36
N ASN A 4 -14.12 0.01 -16.96
CA ASN A 4 -13.02 0.81 -17.51
C ASN A 4 -12.09 1.32 -16.40
N PHE A 5 -12.67 1.72 -15.27
CA PHE A 5 -11.90 2.18 -14.14
C PHE A 5 -11.02 1.05 -13.59
N SER A 6 -11.59 -0.14 -13.45
CA SER A 6 -10.86 -1.29 -12.91
C SER A 6 -9.77 -1.76 -13.84
N ASN A 7 -10.03 -1.74 -15.17
CA ASN A 7 -9.01 -2.06 -16.15
C ASN A 7 -7.87 -1.07 -16.10
N ALA A 8 -8.18 0.21 -15.90
CA ALA A 8 -7.18 1.25 -15.78
C ALA A 8 -6.31 1.03 -14.54
N ILE A 9 -6.91 0.65 -13.40
CA ILE A 9 -6.18 0.36 -12.18
C ILE A 9 -5.29 -0.87 -12.36
N GLU A 10 -5.81 -1.94 -12.96
CA GLU A 10 -5.02 -3.13 -13.23
C GLU A 10 -3.83 -2.82 -14.12
N ASN A 11 -4.05 -2.08 -15.20
CA ASN A 11 -2.99 -1.70 -16.12
C ASN A 11 -1.95 -0.83 -15.45
N TRP A 12 -2.41 0.15 -14.67
CA TRP A 12 -1.53 1.01 -13.90
C TRP A 12 -0.66 0.19 -12.94
N TYR A 13 -1.27 -0.74 -12.23
CA TYR A 13 -0.56 -1.56 -11.27
C TYR A 13 0.46 -2.47 -11.94
N LYS A 14 0.11 -3.06 -13.07
CA LYS A 14 1.01 -3.90 -13.85
C LYS A 14 2.22 -3.11 -14.35
N GLU A 15 1.98 -1.91 -14.87
CA GLU A 15 3.06 -1.04 -15.33
C GLU A 15 3.95 -0.62 -14.19
N TYR A 16 3.35 -0.24 -13.07
CA TYR A 16 4.06 0.16 -11.87
C TYR A 16 4.97 -0.96 -11.37
N LYS A 17 4.44 -2.18 -11.30
CA LYS A 17 5.22 -3.34 -10.87
C LYS A 17 6.40 -3.62 -11.80
N ARG A 18 6.23 -3.41 -13.09
CA ARG A 18 7.31 -3.63 -14.05
C ARG A 18 8.47 -2.67 -13.86
N GLU A 19 8.21 -1.47 -13.42
CA GLU A 19 9.24 -0.45 -13.26
C GLU A 19 9.96 -0.54 -11.92
N LEU A 20 9.47 -1.36 -11.00
CA LEU A 20 10.06 -1.50 -9.69
C LEU A 20 11.15 -2.57 -9.66
N PRO A 21 12.22 -2.38 -8.87
CA PRO A 21 13.21 -3.44 -8.67
C PRO A 21 12.62 -4.71 -8.08
N TRP A 22 11.47 -4.60 -7.39
CA TRP A 22 10.77 -5.71 -6.73
C TRP A 22 9.55 -6.18 -7.51
N ARG A 23 9.51 -5.89 -8.80
CA ARG A 23 8.31 -6.10 -9.62
C ARG A 23 7.79 -7.54 -9.64
N ASP A 24 8.68 -8.50 -9.41
CA ASP A 24 8.31 -9.92 -9.40
C ASP A 24 7.82 -10.37 -8.03
N SER A 25 7.87 -9.49 -7.05
CA SER A 25 7.46 -9.81 -5.69
C SER A 25 5.96 -9.61 -5.53
N ALA A 26 5.29 -10.62 -4.98
CA ALA A 26 3.92 -10.50 -4.50
C ALA A 26 3.90 -10.21 -3.01
N ASP A 27 4.89 -9.50 -2.51
CA ASP A 27 5.05 -9.19 -1.10
C ASP A 27 3.94 -8.22 -0.65
N PRO A 28 3.12 -8.62 0.32
CA PRO A 28 2.04 -7.74 0.80
C PRO A 28 2.56 -6.44 1.40
N TYR A 29 3.75 -6.44 1.98
CA TYR A 29 4.35 -5.23 2.52
C TYR A 29 4.60 -4.21 1.40
N VAL A 30 5.18 -4.66 0.28
CA VAL A 30 5.46 -3.78 -0.86
C VAL A 30 4.17 -3.19 -1.42
N ILE A 31 3.14 -4.02 -1.57
CA ILE A 31 1.85 -3.58 -2.08
C ILE A 31 1.22 -2.56 -1.13
N TRP A 32 1.25 -2.84 0.16
CA TRP A 32 0.71 -1.94 1.17
C TRP A 32 1.39 -0.57 1.12
N ILE A 33 2.72 -0.54 1.13
CA ILE A 33 3.46 0.73 1.09
C ILE A 33 3.14 1.50 -0.19
N SER A 34 3.11 0.81 -1.33
CA SER A 34 2.80 1.46 -2.60
C SER A 34 1.40 2.07 -2.60
N GLU A 35 0.42 1.33 -2.06
CA GLU A 35 -0.96 1.83 -1.99
C GLU A 35 -1.06 3.08 -1.11
N ILE A 36 -0.39 3.07 0.05
CA ILE A 36 -0.48 4.20 0.96
C ILE A 36 0.23 5.44 0.39
N ILE A 37 1.41 5.28 -0.20
CA ILE A 37 2.17 6.40 -0.76
C ILE A 37 1.45 7.01 -1.97
N LEU A 38 0.87 6.15 -2.82
CA LEU A 38 0.33 6.60 -4.09
C LEU A 38 -1.15 6.97 -4.04
N GLN A 39 -1.79 6.88 -2.88
CA GLN A 39 -3.23 7.17 -2.75
C GLN A 39 -3.56 8.58 -3.15
N GLN A 40 -2.97 9.58 -3.02
CA GLN A 40 -3.34 10.95 -3.40
C GLN A 40 -2.16 11.67 -4.04
N THR A 41 -1.31 10.87 -4.71
CA THR A 41 -0.09 11.37 -5.31
C THR A 41 0.00 10.83 -6.73
N ARG A 42 0.49 11.64 -7.64
CA ARG A 42 0.73 11.18 -9.00
C ARG A 42 1.85 10.14 -8.99
N VAL A 43 1.78 9.15 -9.88
CA VAL A 43 2.75 8.07 -9.96
C VAL A 43 4.18 8.61 -10.07
N VAL A 44 4.39 9.59 -10.95
CA VAL A 44 5.73 10.17 -11.15
C VAL A 44 6.28 10.76 -9.87
N GLN A 45 5.45 11.49 -9.13
CA GLN A 45 5.86 12.12 -7.89
C GLN A 45 6.03 11.10 -6.76
N GLY A 46 5.11 10.17 -6.65
CA GLY A 46 5.12 9.16 -5.59
C GLY A 46 6.20 8.11 -5.78
N TYR A 47 6.64 7.88 -7.01
CA TYR A 47 7.65 6.86 -7.31
C TYR A 47 8.94 7.10 -6.54
N ASP A 48 9.46 8.32 -6.55
CA ASP A 48 10.70 8.65 -5.85
C ASP A 48 10.58 8.44 -4.34
N TYR A 49 9.43 8.83 -3.78
CA TYR A 49 9.16 8.61 -2.35
C TYR A 49 9.12 7.12 -2.05
N PHE A 50 8.45 6.36 -2.90
CA PHE A 50 8.35 4.91 -2.72
C PHE A 50 9.73 4.25 -2.76
N VAL A 51 10.55 4.59 -3.73
CA VAL A 51 11.89 4.00 -3.86
C VAL A 51 12.74 4.30 -2.63
N ARG A 52 12.74 5.56 -2.18
CA ARG A 52 13.52 5.95 -1.01
C ARG A 52 12.99 5.28 0.26
N PHE A 53 11.67 5.20 0.39
CA PHE A 53 11.05 4.56 1.54
C PHE A 53 11.42 3.08 1.61
N MET A 54 11.32 2.38 0.49
CA MET A 54 11.63 0.95 0.44
C MET A 54 13.11 0.66 0.68
N LYS A 55 13.99 1.55 0.28
CA LYS A 55 15.43 1.38 0.56
C LYS A 55 15.72 1.45 2.05
N ARG A 56 15.06 2.36 2.75
CA ARG A 56 15.29 2.52 4.20
C ARG A 56 14.51 1.50 5.02
N PHE A 57 13.29 1.19 4.60
CA PHE A 57 12.39 0.29 5.31
C PHE A 57 11.97 -0.86 4.38
N PRO A 58 12.86 -1.83 4.15
CA PRO A 58 12.58 -2.89 3.16
C PRO A 58 11.56 -3.92 3.62
N ASP A 59 11.27 -3.99 4.92
CA ASP A 59 10.31 -4.93 5.47
C ASP A 59 9.59 -4.33 6.66
N VAL A 60 8.54 -5.03 7.11
CA VAL A 60 7.69 -4.53 8.19
C VAL A 60 8.43 -4.43 9.52
N ALA A 61 9.36 -5.34 9.77
CA ALA A 61 10.12 -5.33 11.02
C ALA A 61 11.00 -4.08 11.10
N THR A 62 11.70 -3.76 10.03
CA THR A 62 12.56 -2.58 9.97
C THR A 62 11.73 -1.31 10.17
N LEU A 63 10.58 -1.22 9.52
CA LEU A 63 9.69 -0.08 9.69
C LEU A 63 9.17 0.03 11.12
N ALA A 64 8.80 -1.09 11.73
CA ALA A 64 8.29 -1.10 13.10
C ALA A 64 9.33 -0.62 14.12
N GLU A 65 10.59 -0.97 13.89
CA GLU A 65 11.69 -0.61 14.79
C GLU A 65 12.17 0.83 14.63
N ALA A 66 11.81 1.49 13.54
CA ALA A 66 12.26 2.85 13.28
C ALA A 66 11.57 3.85 14.22
N ASP A 67 12.26 4.96 14.48
CA ASP A 67 11.65 6.08 15.22
C ASP A 67 10.59 6.75 14.35
N GLU A 68 9.53 7.22 14.98
CA GLU A 68 8.47 7.93 14.27
C GLU A 68 9.02 9.14 13.51
N ASP A 69 9.94 9.87 14.11
CA ASP A 69 10.55 11.04 13.48
C ASP A 69 11.25 10.66 12.17
N GLU A 70 11.91 9.53 12.15
CA GLU A 70 12.58 9.05 10.94
C GLU A 70 11.57 8.68 9.85
N VAL A 71 10.51 8.00 10.22
CA VAL A 71 9.45 7.66 9.26
C VAL A 71 8.84 8.93 8.68
N MET A 72 8.57 9.92 9.53
CA MET A 72 8.02 11.19 9.09
C MET A 72 8.95 11.93 8.14
N LYS A 73 10.25 11.81 8.35
CA LYS A 73 11.25 12.43 7.50
C LYS A 73 11.15 11.93 6.05
N TYR A 74 10.96 10.63 5.88
CA TYR A 74 10.78 10.03 4.56
C TYR A 74 9.43 10.35 3.94
N TRP A 75 8.51 10.90 4.73
CA TRP A 75 7.18 11.30 4.26
C TRP A 75 7.11 12.80 3.97
N GLN A 76 8.13 13.54 4.31
CA GLN A 76 8.14 15.00 4.20
C GLN A 76 7.90 15.42 2.74
N GLY A 77 6.93 16.29 2.53
CA GLY A 77 6.58 16.77 1.21
C GLY A 77 5.39 16.07 0.57
N LEU A 78 5.00 14.88 1.08
CA LEU A 78 3.83 14.17 0.57
C LEU A 78 2.51 14.73 1.10
N GLY A 79 2.54 15.31 2.31
CA GLY A 79 1.31 15.73 2.98
C GLY A 79 0.60 14.58 3.66
N TYR A 80 -0.52 14.89 4.32
CA TYR A 80 -1.36 13.89 5.00
C TYR A 80 -0.53 13.02 5.96
N TYR A 81 0.16 13.68 6.87
CA TYR A 81 1.11 13.02 7.79
C TYR A 81 0.45 11.97 8.69
N SER A 82 -0.87 12.07 8.90
CA SER A 82 -1.60 11.05 9.64
C SER A 82 -1.47 9.67 8.99
N ARG A 83 -1.32 9.62 7.66
CA ARG A 83 -1.11 8.35 6.97
C ARG A 83 0.21 7.71 7.37
N ALA A 84 1.26 8.49 7.49
CA ALA A 84 2.57 7.98 7.93
C ALA A 84 2.50 7.47 9.37
N ARG A 85 1.82 8.19 10.25
CA ARG A 85 1.64 7.74 11.63
C ARG A 85 0.83 6.46 11.72
N ASN A 86 -0.25 6.38 10.96
CA ASN A 86 -1.09 5.17 10.94
C ASN A 86 -0.32 3.98 10.39
N LEU A 87 0.44 4.19 9.34
CA LEU A 87 1.29 3.16 8.73
C LEU A 87 2.32 2.64 9.74
N HIS A 88 2.98 3.52 10.46
CA HIS A 88 3.97 3.14 11.46
C HIS A 88 3.32 2.35 12.62
N ALA A 89 2.17 2.82 13.08
CA ALA A 89 1.43 2.13 14.14
C ALA A 89 0.97 0.74 13.68
N ALA A 90 0.50 0.64 12.43
CA ALA A 90 0.09 -0.65 11.87
C ALA A 90 1.28 -1.60 11.77
N ALA A 91 2.44 -1.12 11.34
CA ALA A 91 3.65 -1.93 11.27
C ALA A 91 4.02 -2.50 12.64
N LYS A 92 3.95 -1.66 13.68
CA LYS A 92 4.24 -2.10 15.04
C LYS A 92 3.28 -3.19 15.52
N SER A 93 2.02 -3.11 15.10
CA SER A 93 1.00 -4.09 15.52
C SER A 93 1.20 -5.45 14.87
N MET A 94 1.96 -5.54 13.80
CA MET A 94 2.15 -6.79 13.06
C MET A 94 3.17 -7.73 13.69
N ASN A 95 4.01 -7.26 14.59
CA ASN A 95 5.04 -8.07 15.25
C ASN A 95 5.95 -8.80 14.25
N GLY A 96 6.31 -8.15 13.16
CA GLY A 96 7.24 -8.67 12.17
C GLY A 96 6.62 -9.54 11.09
N VAL A 97 5.33 -9.87 11.19
CA VAL A 97 4.65 -10.74 10.23
C VAL A 97 3.42 -10.04 9.67
N PHE A 98 3.37 -9.91 8.36
CA PHE A 98 2.22 -9.31 7.70
C PHE A 98 1.03 -10.26 7.78
N PRO A 99 -0.19 -9.76 8.15
CA PRO A 99 -1.36 -10.63 8.24
C PRO A 99 -1.74 -11.24 6.90
N LYS A 100 -2.32 -12.43 6.94
CA LYS A 100 -2.58 -13.24 5.75
C LYS A 100 -4.06 -13.40 5.42
N THR A 101 -4.95 -12.83 6.24
CA THR A 101 -6.39 -12.90 5.98
C THR A 101 -6.94 -11.51 5.75
N TYR A 102 -8.03 -11.42 4.96
CA TYR A 102 -8.66 -10.14 4.69
C TYR A 102 -9.10 -9.42 5.97
N PRO A 103 -9.81 -10.09 6.91
CA PRO A 103 -10.22 -9.40 8.13
C PRO A 103 -9.07 -8.80 8.92
N GLU A 104 -7.96 -9.51 8.99
CA GLU A 104 -6.78 -9.04 9.72
C GLU A 104 -6.12 -7.86 9.00
N VAL A 105 -6.02 -7.92 7.68
CA VAL A 105 -5.48 -6.82 6.89
C VAL A 105 -6.36 -5.59 7.02
N ARG A 106 -7.69 -5.79 6.92
CA ARG A 106 -8.66 -4.70 7.04
C ARG A 106 -8.63 -4.03 8.41
N ALA A 107 -8.27 -4.78 9.45
CA ALA A 107 -8.19 -4.27 10.81
C ALA A 107 -6.95 -3.41 11.08
N LEU A 108 -5.98 -3.41 10.19
CA LEU A 108 -4.78 -2.58 10.35
C LEU A 108 -5.14 -1.11 10.34
N LYS A 109 -4.47 -0.35 11.19
CA LYS A 109 -4.75 1.08 11.29
C LYS A 109 -4.47 1.78 9.97
N GLY A 110 -5.43 2.57 9.50
CA GLY A 110 -5.30 3.31 8.26
C GLY A 110 -5.59 2.51 7.01
N VAL A 111 -5.92 1.22 7.12
CA VAL A 111 -6.24 0.37 5.98
C VAL A 111 -7.75 0.31 5.79
N GLY A 112 -8.20 0.85 4.66
CA GLY A 112 -9.60 0.80 4.29
C GLY A 112 -9.94 -0.45 3.50
N GLU A 113 -11.21 -0.55 3.11
CA GLU A 113 -11.72 -1.68 2.35
C GLU A 113 -10.99 -1.84 1.02
N TYR A 114 -10.79 -0.75 0.31
CA TYR A 114 -10.09 -0.77 -0.98
C TYR A 114 -8.66 -1.26 -0.82
N THR A 115 -7.92 -0.69 0.12
CA THR A 115 -6.52 -1.04 0.33
C THR A 115 -6.38 -2.50 0.75
N ALA A 116 -7.25 -2.97 1.66
CA ALA A 116 -7.23 -4.37 2.08
C ALA A 116 -7.52 -5.30 0.91
N ALA A 117 -8.48 -4.94 0.06
CA ALA A 117 -8.81 -5.75 -1.12
C ALA A 117 -7.63 -5.79 -2.10
N ALA A 118 -6.95 -4.66 -2.30
CA ALA A 118 -5.80 -4.60 -3.18
C ALA A 118 -4.67 -5.49 -2.67
N ILE A 119 -4.36 -5.39 -1.39
CA ILE A 119 -3.30 -6.21 -0.79
C ILE A 119 -3.62 -7.70 -0.95
N CYS A 120 -4.82 -8.10 -0.57
CA CYS A 120 -5.20 -9.51 -0.60
C CYS A 120 -5.29 -10.05 -2.03
N SER A 121 -5.77 -9.24 -2.97
CA SER A 121 -5.88 -9.68 -4.36
C SER A 121 -4.51 -9.85 -5.00
N PHE A 122 -3.61 -8.90 -4.81
CA PHE A 122 -2.33 -8.91 -5.49
C PHE A 122 -1.26 -9.75 -4.78
N ALA A 123 -1.28 -9.77 -3.45
CA ALA A 123 -0.29 -10.54 -2.70
C ALA A 123 -0.70 -11.98 -2.49
N TYR A 124 -1.98 -12.22 -2.21
CA TYR A 124 -2.46 -13.54 -1.81
C TYR A 124 -3.38 -14.19 -2.84
N ASN A 125 -3.56 -13.53 -3.99
CA ASN A 125 -4.40 -14.04 -5.07
C ASN A 125 -5.82 -14.36 -4.59
N MET A 126 -6.34 -13.59 -3.67
CA MET A 126 -7.71 -13.75 -3.16
C MET A 126 -8.70 -13.08 -4.11
N PRO A 127 -9.96 -13.57 -4.16
CA PRO A 127 -10.95 -13.06 -5.13
C PRO A 127 -11.62 -11.77 -4.67
N TYR A 128 -10.84 -10.75 -4.36
CA TYR A 128 -11.37 -9.46 -3.89
C TYR A 128 -11.39 -8.40 -4.98
N ALA A 129 -11.08 -8.75 -6.22
CA ALA A 129 -11.11 -7.80 -7.32
C ALA A 129 -12.48 -7.14 -7.47
N CYS A 130 -13.55 -7.88 -7.24
CA CYS A 130 -14.90 -7.33 -7.31
C CYS A 130 -15.18 -6.30 -6.21
N LEU A 131 -14.49 -6.39 -5.08
CA LEU A 131 -14.61 -5.38 -4.03
C LEU A 131 -13.97 -4.07 -4.45
N LEU A 132 -12.90 -4.13 -5.25
CA LEU A 132 -12.29 -2.93 -5.80
C LEU A 132 -13.26 -2.19 -6.70
N TYR A 133 -13.99 -2.93 -7.54
CA TYR A 133 -15.02 -2.35 -8.39
C TYR A 133 -16.14 -1.71 -7.56
N THR A 134 -16.58 -2.44 -6.55
CA THR A 134 -17.69 -1.99 -5.71
C THR A 134 -17.32 -0.73 -4.93
N SER A 135 -16.10 -0.68 -4.41
CA SER A 135 -15.62 0.50 -3.67
C SER A 135 -15.56 1.73 -4.55
N ASP A 136 -15.12 1.58 -5.79
CA ASP A 136 -15.12 2.68 -6.76
C ASP A 136 -16.51 3.19 -7.01
N ALA A 137 -17.45 2.29 -7.22
CA ALA A 137 -18.83 2.65 -7.48
C ALA A 137 -19.45 3.39 -6.28
N ALA A 138 -19.05 3.01 -5.08
CA ALA A 138 -19.56 3.64 -3.86
C ALA A 138 -18.96 5.03 -3.64
N ASP A 139 -17.71 5.22 -4.02
CA ASP A 139 -17.03 6.50 -3.83
C ASP A 139 -17.48 7.55 -4.85
N ASP A 140 -18.02 7.13 -5.95
CA ASP A 140 -18.57 8.04 -6.94
C ASP A 140 -19.92 8.59 -6.49
#